data_c5c759e039fb72f6b776b3f949516ff8
#
_entry.id   c5c759e039fb72f6b776b3f949516ff8
#
_cell.length_a   1.000
_cell.length_b   1.000
_cell.length_c   1.000
_cell.angle_alpha   90.00
_cell.angle_beta   90.00
_cell.angle_gamma   90.00
#
_symmetry.space_group_name_H-M   'P 1'
#
loop_
_entity.id
_entity.type
_entity.pdbx_description
1 polymer ?
#
loop_
_entity_poly.entity_id
_entity_poly.type
_entity_poly.pdbx_seq_one_letter_code
_entity_poly.pdbx_strand_id
1 'polypeptide(L)'
;MAIQLSEQEEQRRLSLNSLREIGIEPFPAALFPVDSLTKNLKSEFTEGKKVVLAGRMMNRRIMGKASFAELQDSSGRIQIYINRDEICAGEDKTLYNDVFKKLLDFGDFIGVKGETFLTQVGEPSVKVTELTVLSKSVKPLPMVKTDDQGNVHDAFTDPELRYRMRYVDLVVNPDVKDTFIKRSKIMSSMRNFLTGKGYLEVETPILQPIPGGAAARPFITHHNSLDTSLYMRIANELYLKRLIVGGFDGVFEFAKAFRNEGMDKTHNPEFTMMEMYVTYKDYKWMMETTEQMLETICMDVLGTTKVKIGKNEVNFKAPFKRVTMIGAIKDHTGIDINGMNEAQLRQVCAKLEVPVDETMGKGKLIDEIFGEKCEGNYIQPTFITDYPIEMSPLCKAHRDNPELTERFELMVNGKELANAYSELNDPIDQRERFEEQVKLADRGDDEAMFIDQDFLRALEYGMPPTSGMGIGIDRLTMFLTGNDSIQEVIFFPQMRPEKWESGEPNPKENLTDDSK
;
A
#
# COMPACT_ATOMS: atom_id res chain seq x y z
N MET A 1 -10.10 6.42 -34.68
CA MET A 1 -10.60 7.82 -34.56
C MET A 1 -9.46 8.71 -34.09
N ALA A 2 -9.37 9.97 -34.57
CA ALA A 2 -8.34 10.88 -34.07
C ALA A 2 -8.64 11.25 -32.60
N ILE A 3 -7.63 11.20 -31.74
CA ILE A 3 -7.74 11.66 -30.36
C ILE A 3 -8.09 13.14 -30.39
N GLN A 4 -9.19 13.54 -29.79
CA GLN A 4 -9.57 14.96 -29.69
C GLN A 4 -8.64 15.61 -28.66
N LEU A 5 -7.68 16.41 -29.15
CA LEU A 5 -6.74 17.13 -28.32
C LEU A 5 -7.35 18.46 -27.86
N SER A 6 -7.01 18.87 -26.65
CA SER A 6 -7.29 20.25 -26.21
C SER A 6 -6.38 21.24 -26.97
N GLU A 7 -6.79 22.49 -27.05
CA GLU A 7 -5.99 23.57 -27.67
C GLU A 7 -4.56 23.62 -27.09
N GLN A 8 -4.41 23.44 -25.77
CA GLN A 8 -3.10 23.41 -25.14
C GLN A 8 -2.27 22.19 -25.53
N GLU A 9 -2.88 21.02 -25.73
CA GLU A 9 -2.17 19.81 -26.17
C GLU A 9 -1.73 19.96 -27.65
N GLU A 10 -2.55 20.58 -28.50
CA GLU A 10 -2.18 20.90 -29.86
C GLU A 10 -0.99 21.87 -29.91
N GLN A 11 -1.05 22.97 -29.15
CA GLN A 11 0.03 23.94 -29.07
C GLN A 11 1.35 23.32 -28.59
N ARG A 12 1.31 22.46 -27.59
CA ARG A 12 2.50 21.75 -27.09
C ARG A 12 3.11 20.80 -28.13
N ARG A 13 2.27 20.17 -28.98
CA ARG A 13 2.73 19.33 -30.08
C ARG A 13 3.35 20.17 -31.21
N LEU A 14 2.82 21.37 -31.47
CA LEU A 14 3.45 22.33 -32.39
C LEU A 14 4.82 22.76 -31.83
N SER A 15 4.91 23.13 -30.56
CA SER A 15 6.18 23.46 -29.90
C SER A 15 7.21 22.34 -29.98
N LEU A 16 6.75 21.07 -29.80
CA LEU A 16 7.61 19.89 -29.93
C LEU A 16 8.18 19.77 -31.36
N ASN A 17 7.36 19.99 -32.41
CA ASN A 17 7.82 19.94 -33.78
C ASN A 17 8.82 21.08 -34.08
N SER A 18 8.54 22.29 -33.59
CA SER A 18 9.43 23.44 -33.74
C SER A 18 10.79 23.23 -33.05
N LEU A 19 10.84 22.53 -31.93
CA LEU A 19 12.13 22.12 -31.30
C LEU A 19 12.95 21.24 -32.27
N ARG A 20 12.33 20.27 -32.92
CA ARG A 20 13.00 19.39 -33.90
C ARG A 20 13.48 20.15 -35.14
N GLU A 21 12.67 21.09 -35.66
CA GLU A 21 13.01 21.91 -36.79
C GLU A 21 14.28 22.76 -36.56
N ILE A 22 14.50 23.22 -35.34
CA ILE A 22 15.70 23.97 -34.94
C ILE A 22 16.85 23.07 -34.47
N GLY A 23 16.75 21.75 -34.65
CA GLY A 23 17.79 20.77 -34.32
C GLY A 23 17.91 20.38 -32.87
N ILE A 24 16.90 20.66 -32.04
CA ILE A 24 16.86 20.21 -30.62
C ILE A 24 16.01 18.95 -30.52
N GLU A 25 16.62 17.83 -30.08
CA GLU A 25 15.89 16.61 -29.78
C GLU A 25 15.11 16.80 -28.46
N PRO A 26 13.76 16.78 -28.50
CA PRO A 26 12.96 17.02 -27.29
C PRO A 26 12.90 15.81 -26.32
N PHE A 27 13.42 14.64 -26.71
CA PHE A 27 13.46 13.42 -25.91
C PHE A 27 14.83 12.73 -26.04
N PRO A 28 15.94 13.39 -25.67
CA PRO A 28 17.27 12.83 -25.85
C PRO A 28 17.47 11.59 -24.98
N ALA A 29 18.11 10.57 -25.55
CA ALA A 29 18.50 9.36 -24.82
C ALA A 29 19.87 9.50 -24.10
N ALA A 30 20.57 10.61 -24.34
CA ALA A 30 21.90 10.81 -23.78
C ALA A 30 21.89 10.96 -22.26
N LEU A 31 22.94 10.45 -21.60
CA LEU A 31 23.16 10.67 -20.16
C LEU A 31 23.25 12.17 -19.85
N PHE A 32 22.48 12.62 -18.87
CA PHE A 32 22.66 13.95 -18.27
C PHE A 32 23.25 13.79 -16.86
N PRO A 33 24.47 14.32 -16.59
CA PRO A 33 25.28 13.98 -15.42
C PRO A 33 24.86 14.82 -14.18
N VAL A 34 23.68 14.57 -13.60
CA VAL A 34 23.23 15.23 -12.37
C VAL A 34 24.16 14.92 -11.20
N ASP A 35 24.63 15.94 -10.50
CA ASP A 35 25.53 15.83 -9.34
C ASP A 35 24.93 16.33 -8.03
N SER A 36 23.80 17.02 -8.07
CA SER A 36 23.20 17.67 -6.90
C SER A 36 21.68 17.50 -6.89
N LEU A 37 21.11 17.54 -5.67
CA LEU A 37 19.65 17.54 -5.43
C LEU A 37 19.21 18.88 -4.85
N THR A 38 18.02 19.33 -5.24
CA THR A 38 17.48 20.65 -4.87
C THR A 38 17.35 20.83 -3.36
N LYS A 39 16.95 19.80 -2.61
CA LYS A 39 16.82 19.81 -1.16
C LYS A 39 18.17 20.06 -0.49
N ASN A 40 19.22 19.35 -0.91
CA ASN A 40 20.55 19.47 -0.33
C ASN A 40 21.15 20.85 -0.57
N LEU A 41 20.90 21.42 -1.76
CA LEU A 41 21.37 22.78 -2.07
C LEU A 41 20.69 23.87 -1.23
N LYS A 42 19.47 23.66 -0.76
CA LYS A 42 18.80 24.58 0.15
C LYS A 42 19.22 24.38 1.60
N SER A 43 19.35 23.14 2.07
CA SER A 43 19.70 22.84 3.45
C SER A 43 21.19 23.08 3.77
N GLU A 44 22.07 22.88 2.79
CA GLU A 44 23.53 22.98 2.92
C GLU A 44 24.07 24.03 1.92
N PHE A 45 23.39 25.20 1.89
CA PHE A 45 23.69 26.23 0.91
C PHE A 45 25.13 26.72 1.04
N THR A 46 25.83 26.73 -0.09
CA THR A 46 27.17 27.32 -0.25
C THR A 46 27.15 28.17 -1.50
N GLU A 47 27.46 29.44 -1.41
CA GLU A 47 27.53 30.39 -2.53
C GLU A 47 28.70 30.03 -3.47
N GLY A 48 28.49 30.17 -4.78
CA GLY A 48 29.52 29.92 -5.78
C GLY A 48 29.77 28.43 -6.09
N LYS A 49 28.99 27.50 -5.52
CA LYS A 49 29.13 26.07 -5.80
C LYS A 49 28.64 25.77 -7.21
N LYS A 50 29.48 25.18 -8.04
CA LYS A 50 29.09 24.65 -9.37
C LYS A 50 28.22 23.41 -9.20
N VAL A 51 27.12 23.34 -9.94
CA VAL A 51 26.13 22.27 -9.83
C VAL A 51 25.55 21.91 -11.19
N VAL A 52 25.17 20.63 -11.33
CA VAL A 52 24.42 20.10 -12.46
C VAL A 52 23.09 19.54 -11.91
N LEU A 53 21.98 20.13 -12.34
CA LEU A 53 20.65 19.77 -11.90
C LEU A 53 19.78 19.36 -13.07
N ALA A 54 18.86 18.44 -12.82
CA ALA A 54 17.77 18.13 -13.76
C ALA A 54 16.45 18.04 -13.01
N GLY A 55 15.38 18.48 -13.64
CA GLY A 55 14.06 18.41 -13.04
C GLY A 55 12.98 18.97 -13.95
N ARG A 56 11.78 19.00 -13.41
CA ARG A 56 10.60 19.53 -14.09
C ARG A 56 10.49 21.03 -13.86
N MET A 57 10.31 21.80 -14.91
CA MET A 57 10.05 23.24 -14.82
C MET A 57 8.60 23.46 -14.35
N MET A 58 8.41 23.97 -13.14
CA MET A 58 7.09 24.13 -12.52
C MET A 58 6.53 25.54 -12.64
N ASN A 59 7.42 26.53 -12.75
CA ASN A 59 7.05 27.94 -12.87
C ASN A 59 8.08 28.67 -13.73
N ARG A 60 7.68 29.80 -14.33
CA ARG A 60 8.56 30.68 -15.09
C ARG A 60 8.06 32.12 -15.07
N ARG A 61 8.97 33.05 -14.78
CA ARG A 61 8.73 34.49 -14.82
C ARG A 61 9.75 35.14 -15.75
N ILE A 62 9.28 35.67 -16.87
CA ILE A 62 10.12 36.31 -17.89
C ILE A 62 10.24 37.81 -17.59
N MET A 63 11.47 38.32 -17.52
CA MET A 63 11.80 39.74 -17.25
C MET A 63 12.81 40.24 -18.28
N GLY A 64 12.37 40.37 -19.53
CA GLY A 64 13.23 40.85 -20.62
C GLY A 64 14.36 39.89 -20.98
N LYS A 65 15.61 40.26 -20.66
CA LYS A 65 16.84 39.47 -20.91
C LYS A 65 17.13 38.47 -19.82
N ALA A 66 16.45 38.56 -18.68
CA ALA A 66 16.58 37.68 -17.55
C ALA A 66 15.25 37.02 -17.23
N SER A 67 15.28 35.86 -16.60
CA SER A 67 14.10 35.11 -16.19
C SER A 67 14.39 34.33 -14.92
N PHE A 68 13.35 34.09 -14.13
CA PHE A 68 13.37 33.10 -13.08
C PHE A 68 12.47 31.93 -13.47
N ALA A 69 12.86 30.74 -13.09
CA ALA A 69 12.02 29.55 -13.16
C ALA A 69 12.20 28.72 -11.90
N GLU A 70 11.26 27.81 -11.63
CA GLU A 70 11.33 26.87 -10.54
C GLU A 70 11.55 25.47 -11.08
N LEU A 71 12.61 24.81 -10.65
CA LEU A 71 12.97 23.46 -11.01
C LEU A 71 12.60 22.50 -9.88
N GLN A 72 11.79 21.46 -10.17
CA GLN A 72 11.40 20.43 -9.24
C GLN A 72 12.10 19.11 -9.60
N ASP A 73 12.88 18.57 -8.66
CA ASP A 73 13.45 17.22 -8.75
C ASP A 73 12.73 16.24 -7.80
N SER A 74 13.34 15.07 -7.57
CA SER A 74 12.79 14.06 -6.65
C SER A 74 12.76 14.51 -5.18
N SER A 75 13.58 15.48 -4.80
CA SER A 75 13.82 15.90 -3.43
C SER A 75 13.10 17.20 -3.03
N GLY A 76 12.77 18.06 -4.00
CA GLY A 76 12.14 19.34 -3.72
C GLY A 76 12.18 20.29 -4.91
N ARG A 77 12.17 21.60 -4.60
CA ARG A 77 12.19 22.68 -5.60
C ARG A 77 13.28 23.69 -5.29
N ILE A 78 13.88 24.24 -6.36
CA ILE A 78 14.83 25.33 -6.27
C ILE A 78 14.55 26.36 -7.38
N GLN A 79 14.79 27.63 -7.07
CA GLN A 79 14.73 28.69 -8.06
C GLN A 79 15.99 28.66 -8.93
N ILE A 80 15.81 28.83 -10.22
CA ILE A 80 16.90 29.00 -11.18
C ILE A 80 16.77 30.38 -11.85
N TYR A 81 17.91 31.07 -11.99
CA TYR A 81 18.03 32.35 -12.69
C TYR A 81 18.67 32.11 -14.07
N ILE A 82 18.00 32.55 -15.10
CA ILE A 82 18.42 32.33 -16.48
C ILE A 82 18.60 33.68 -17.15
N ASN A 83 19.84 33.99 -17.55
CA ASN A 83 20.18 35.19 -18.28
C ASN A 83 20.49 34.82 -19.72
N ARG A 84 19.84 35.55 -20.68
CA ARG A 84 19.97 35.33 -22.11
C ARG A 84 21.43 35.32 -22.58
N ASP A 85 22.20 36.31 -22.12
CA ASP A 85 23.56 36.52 -22.62
C ASP A 85 24.56 35.56 -21.97
N GLU A 86 24.16 34.88 -20.90
CA GLU A 86 24.96 33.81 -20.25
C GLU A 86 24.72 32.43 -20.87
N ILE A 87 23.45 32.05 -21.09
CA ILE A 87 23.16 30.73 -21.70
C ILE A 87 23.36 30.70 -23.21
N CYS A 88 23.47 31.88 -23.84
CA CYS A 88 23.67 32.05 -25.28
C CYS A 88 24.95 32.87 -25.52
N ALA A 89 26.11 32.19 -25.53
CA ALA A 89 27.36 32.83 -25.92
C ALA A 89 27.35 33.16 -27.43
N GLY A 90 27.67 34.41 -27.77
CA GLY A 90 27.67 34.84 -29.17
C GLY A 90 26.37 35.55 -29.63
N GLU A 91 26.16 35.64 -30.96
CA GLU A 91 25.05 36.39 -31.55
C GLU A 91 23.74 35.62 -31.58
N ASP A 92 23.81 34.28 -31.65
CA ASP A 92 22.62 33.42 -31.65
C ASP A 92 21.97 33.39 -30.25
N LYS A 93 20.74 33.87 -30.17
CA LYS A 93 19.94 33.92 -28.92
C LYS A 93 18.72 32.96 -28.97
N THR A 94 18.69 32.04 -29.90
CA THR A 94 17.57 31.11 -30.14
C THR A 94 17.24 30.29 -28.88
N LEU A 95 18.27 29.78 -28.18
CA LEU A 95 18.05 28.96 -26.96
C LEU A 95 17.25 29.72 -25.87
N TYR A 96 17.46 31.03 -25.73
CA TYR A 96 16.69 31.81 -24.77
C TYR A 96 15.40 32.38 -25.39
N ASN A 97 15.47 33.02 -26.56
CA ASN A 97 14.34 33.78 -27.10
C ASN A 97 13.22 32.90 -27.63
N ASP A 98 13.57 31.76 -28.23
CA ASP A 98 12.60 30.84 -28.81
C ASP A 98 12.43 29.61 -27.94
N VAL A 99 13.48 28.87 -27.63
CA VAL A 99 13.34 27.63 -26.85
C VAL A 99 12.80 27.92 -25.45
N PHE A 100 13.55 28.64 -24.62
CA PHE A 100 13.17 28.83 -23.21
C PHE A 100 11.89 29.67 -23.06
N LYS A 101 11.74 30.75 -23.85
CA LYS A 101 10.57 31.63 -23.70
C LYS A 101 9.30 31.13 -24.33
N LYS A 102 9.36 30.43 -25.49
CA LYS A 102 8.18 30.13 -26.32
C LYS A 102 7.88 28.65 -26.45
N LEU A 103 8.93 27.79 -26.59
CA LEU A 103 8.75 26.38 -26.93
C LEU A 103 8.73 25.45 -25.67
N LEU A 104 9.33 25.89 -24.58
CA LEU A 104 9.22 25.18 -23.30
C LEU A 104 7.93 25.56 -22.57
N ASP A 105 7.33 24.59 -21.92
CA ASP A 105 6.11 24.72 -21.11
C ASP A 105 6.31 24.26 -19.68
N PHE A 106 5.37 24.61 -18.80
CA PHE A 106 5.33 24.03 -17.45
C PHE A 106 5.09 22.53 -17.56
N GLY A 107 5.91 21.78 -16.84
CA GLY A 107 5.92 20.33 -16.91
C GLY A 107 7.06 19.74 -17.73
N ASP A 108 7.74 20.51 -18.58
CA ASP A 108 8.91 20.04 -19.32
C ASP A 108 10.07 19.72 -18.38
N PHE A 109 10.84 18.70 -18.71
CA PHE A 109 12.09 18.41 -18.02
C PHE A 109 13.24 19.15 -18.67
N ILE A 110 14.00 19.85 -17.86
CA ILE A 110 15.22 20.55 -18.28
C ILE A 110 16.39 20.15 -17.40
N GLY A 111 17.57 20.13 -18.00
CA GLY A 111 18.84 20.03 -17.33
C GLY A 111 19.54 21.38 -17.31
N VAL A 112 20.16 21.75 -16.21
CA VAL A 112 20.90 23.01 -16.08
C VAL A 112 22.25 22.76 -15.45
N LYS A 113 23.28 23.47 -15.95
CA LYS A 113 24.54 23.69 -15.25
C LYS A 113 24.59 25.11 -14.77
N GLY A 114 25.18 25.37 -13.61
CA GLY A 114 25.26 26.70 -13.08
C GLY A 114 26.01 26.79 -11.76
N GLU A 115 25.81 27.91 -11.11
CA GLU A 115 26.43 28.25 -9.85
C GLU A 115 25.38 28.71 -8.83
N THR A 116 25.48 28.26 -7.59
CA THR A 116 24.60 28.69 -6.50
C THR A 116 24.84 30.13 -6.11
N PHE A 117 23.79 30.90 -5.86
CA PHE A 117 23.87 32.29 -5.37
C PHE A 117 22.64 32.64 -4.54
N LEU A 118 22.74 33.68 -3.73
CA LEU A 118 21.59 34.29 -3.06
C LEU A 118 21.04 35.45 -3.90
N THR A 119 19.73 35.47 -4.09
CA THR A 119 19.08 36.65 -4.66
C THR A 119 19.15 37.85 -3.70
N GLN A 120 18.80 39.04 -4.20
CA GLN A 120 18.76 40.27 -3.33
C GLN A 120 17.81 40.12 -2.14
N VAL A 121 16.81 39.22 -2.22
CA VAL A 121 15.87 38.93 -1.13
C VAL A 121 16.28 37.72 -0.29
N GLY A 122 17.47 37.16 -0.52
CA GLY A 122 18.00 36.03 0.26
C GLY A 122 17.50 34.63 -0.18
N GLU A 123 16.84 34.49 -1.34
CA GLU A 123 16.39 33.16 -1.81
C GLU A 123 17.56 32.38 -2.44
N PRO A 124 17.87 31.16 -1.95
CA PRO A 124 18.84 30.25 -2.55
C PRO A 124 18.44 29.90 -3.98
N SER A 125 19.30 30.18 -4.94
CA SER A 125 19.03 30.03 -6.35
C SER A 125 20.25 29.50 -7.11
N VAL A 126 20.05 29.03 -8.34
CA VAL A 126 21.12 28.64 -9.24
C VAL A 126 21.15 29.56 -10.45
N LYS A 127 22.29 30.24 -10.68
CA LYS A 127 22.57 31.03 -11.86
C LYS A 127 23.00 30.09 -13.00
N VAL A 128 22.14 29.96 -14.01
CA VAL A 128 22.30 28.99 -15.08
C VAL A 128 23.28 29.49 -16.14
N THR A 129 24.27 28.66 -16.48
CA THR A 129 25.23 28.88 -17.56
C THR A 129 24.96 28.01 -18.79
N GLU A 130 24.37 26.82 -18.61
CA GLU A 130 23.96 25.94 -19.69
C GLU A 130 22.55 25.40 -19.43
N LEU A 131 21.73 25.30 -20.48
CA LEU A 131 20.37 24.75 -20.43
C LEU A 131 20.21 23.70 -21.51
N THR A 132 19.65 22.54 -21.14
CA THR A 132 19.37 21.41 -22.04
C THR A 132 17.92 20.96 -21.89
N VAL A 133 17.23 20.72 -22.99
CA VAL A 133 15.90 20.09 -22.98
C VAL A 133 16.07 18.59 -22.79
N LEU A 134 15.38 18.01 -21.80
CA LEU A 134 15.48 16.60 -21.47
C LEU A 134 14.19 15.80 -21.77
N SER A 135 13.03 16.44 -21.64
CA SER A 135 11.77 15.82 -22.04
C SER A 135 10.68 16.87 -22.19
N LYS A 136 10.00 16.87 -23.33
CA LYS A 136 8.85 17.73 -23.61
C LYS A 136 7.57 17.11 -23.05
N SER A 137 6.83 17.87 -22.25
CA SER A 137 5.50 17.49 -21.78
C SER A 137 4.44 17.90 -22.79
N VAL A 138 3.78 16.94 -23.43
CA VAL A 138 2.72 17.21 -24.42
C VAL A 138 1.32 17.31 -23.81
N LYS A 139 1.18 17.04 -22.50
CA LYS A 139 -0.04 17.31 -21.73
C LYS A 139 0.23 18.38 -20.68
N PRO A 140 -0.70 19.33 -20.46
CA PRO A 140 -0.56 20.30 -19.39
C PRO A 140 -0.71 19.62 -18.03
N LEU A 141 0.10 20.04 -17.06
CA LEU A 141 -0.12 19.66 -15.66
C LEU A 141 -1.28 20.50 -15.10
N PRO A 142 -2.14 19.92 -14.24
CA PRO A 142 -3.08 20.71 -13.45
C PRO A 142 -2.27 21.59 -12.50
N MET A 143 -2.32 22.89 -12.69
CA MET A 143 -1.59 23.87 -11.89
C MET A 143 -2.58 24.60 -11.00
N VAL A 144 -2.34 24.54 -9.71
CA VAL A 144 -3.12 25.30 -8.73
C VAL A 144 -2.99 26.78 -9.02
N LYS A 145 -4.11 27.45 -9.23
CA LYS A 145 -4.19 28.90 -9.38
C LYS A 145 -4.88 29.47 -8.14
N THR A 146 -4.29 30.48 -7.55
CA THR A 146 -4.91 31.25 -6.46
C THR A 146 -5.29 32.61 -7.04
N ASP A 147 -6.56 32.98 -6.94
CA ASP A 147 -7.02 34.30 -7.36
C ASP A 147 -6.65 35.39 -6.32
N ASP A 148 -6.88 36.65 -6.68
CA ASP A 148 -6.57 37.81 -5.82
C ASP A 148 -7.39 37.81 -4.51
N GLN A 149 -8.43 36.97 -4.39
CA GLN A 149 -9.25 36.81 -3.20
C GLN A 149 -8.80 35.62 -2.33
N GLY A 150 -7.76 34.87 -2.78
CA GLY A 150 -7.24 33.71 -2.06
C GLY A 150 -7.98 32.39 -2.38
N ASN A 151 -8.93 32.37 -3.32
CA ASN A 151 -9.58 31.14 -3.72
C ASN A 151 -8.64 30.30 -4.59
N VAL A 152 -8.64 28.99 -4.31
CA VAL A 152 -7.82 28.01 -5.03
C VAL A 152 -8.64 27.41 -6.16
N HIS A 153 -8.14 27.51 -7.38
CA HIS A 153 -8.72 26.95 -8.60
C HIS A 153 -7.79 25.90 -9.21
N ASP A 154 -8.35 24.98 -9.98
CA ASP A 154 -7.62 23.93 -10.69
C ASP A 154 -6.77 23.00 -9.78
N ALA A 155 -7.11 22.91 -8.48
CA ALA A 155 -6.47 21.98 -7.58
C ALA A 155 -6.82 20.54 -7.97
N PHE A 156 -5.78 19.69 -8.09
CA PHE A 156 -5.94 18.27 -8.40
C PHE A 156 -6.31 17.50 -7.13
N THR A 157 -7.59 17.62 -6.70
CA THR A 157 -8.09 17.13 -5.41
C THR A 157 -9.14 16.03 -5.53
N ASP A 158 -9.72 15.82 -6.71
CA ASP A 158 -10.68 14.75 -6.92
C ASP A 158 -10.03 13.38 -6.67
N PRO A 159 -10.53 12.57 -5.70
CA PRO A 159 -9.89 11.32 -5.33
C PRO A 159 -9.82 10.32 -6.49
N GLU A 160 -10.87 10.22 -7.32
CA GLU A 160 -10.89 9.28 -8.43
C GLU A 160 -9.82 9.63 -9.47
N LEU A 161 -9.71 10.90 -9.86
CA LEU A 161 -8.68 11.37 -10.78
C LEU A 161 -7.27 11.19 -10.20
N ARG A 162 -7.07 11.47 -8.92
CA ARG A 162 -5.78 11.27 -8.22
C ARG A 162 -5.34 9.82 -8.25
N TYR A 163 -6.25 8.88 -8.01
CA TYR A 163 -5.92 7.46 -8.02
C TYR A 163 -5.65 6.94 -9.43
N ARG A 164 -6.43 7.37 -10.44
CA ARG A 164 -6.22 7.01 -11.85
C ARG A 164 -4.94 7.59 -12.43
N MET A 165 -4.68 8.87 -12.15
CA MET A 165 -3.51 9.59 -12.63
C MET A 165 -2.49 9.82 -11.50
N ARG A 166 -2.15 8.77 -10.75
CA ARG A 166 -1.20 8.84 -9.63
C ARG A 166 0.14 9.47 -10.02
N TYR A 167 0.59 9.28 -11.26
CA TYR A 167 1.78 9.92 -11.79
C TYR A 167 1.65 11.45 -11.88
N VAL A 168 0.46 11.99 -12.03
CA VAL A 168 0.19 13.44 -11.94
C VAL A 168 0.10 13.87 -10.48
N ASP A 169 -0.67 13.13 -9.68
CA ASP A 169 -0.83 13.36 -8.24
C ASP A 169 0.53 13.48 -7.52
N LEU A 170 1.47 12.58 -7.79
CA LEU A 170 2.84 12.61 -7.26
C LEU A 170 3.66 13.85 -7.67
N VAL A 171 3.30 14.51 -8.77
CA VAL A 171 3.97 15.74 -9.23
C VAL A 171 3.39 16.97 -8.54
N VAL A 172 2.06 17.05 -8.45
CA VAL A 172 1.37 18.28 -8.02
C VAL A 172 1.05 18.31 -6.52
N ASN A 173 0.96 17.14 -5.89
CA ASN A 173 0.70 16.96 -4.46
C ASN A 173 1.91 16.29 -3.77
N PRO A 174 2.90 17.06 -3.31
CA PRO A 174 4.17 16.50 -2.77
C PRO A 174 3.98 15.62 -1.53
N ASP A 175 2.95 15.85 -0.71
CA ASP A 175 2.67 15.07 0.50
C ASP A 175 2.30 13.63 0.18
N VAL A 176 1.72 13.37 -1.00
CA VAL A 176 1.41 12.01 -1.47
C VAL A 176 2.68 11.17 -1.62
N LYS A 177 3.78 11.77 -2.08
CA LYS A 177 5.07 11.10 -2.20
C LYS A 177 5.61 10.64 -0.84
N ASP A 178 5.43 11.45 0.22
CA ASP A 178 5.86 11.12 1.58
C ASP A 178 5.18 9.85 2.12
N THR A 179 3.90 9.67 1.83
CA THR A 179 3.17 8.44 2.16
C THR A 179 3.86 7.18 1.61
N PHE A 180 4.25 7.19 0.35
CA PHE A 180 4.91 6.04 -0.28
C PHE A 180 6.36 5.85 0.18
N ILE A 181 7.07 6.93 0.49
CA ILE A 181 8.40 6.86 1.12
C ILE A 181 8.30 6.21 2.50
N LYS A 182 7.31 6.63 3.32
CA LYS A 182 7.05 6.02 4.62
C LYS A 182 6.66 4.55 4.51
N ARG A 183 5.81 4.18 3.54
CA ARG A 183 5.48 2.78 3.26
C ARG A 183 6.74 1.93 3.02
N SER A 184 7.64 2.40 2.16
CA SER A 184 8.91 1.69 1.91
C SER A 184 9.77 1.58 3.17
N LYS A 185 9.81 2.62 4.01
CA LYS A 185 10.54 2.59 5.28
C LYS A 185 9.90 1.64 6.30
N ILE A 186 8.57 1.56 6.37
CA ILE A 186 7.84 0.60 7.20
C ILE A 186 8.27 -0.83 6.85
N MET A 187 8.22 -1.19 5.57
CA MET A 187 8.64 -2.53 5.11
C MET A 187 10.12 -2.79 5.38
N SER A 188 10.99 -1.79 5.19
CA SER A 188 12.42 -1.93 5.46
C SER A 188 12.72 -2.11 6.96
N SER A 189 12.07 -1.34 7.83
CA SER A 189 12.22 -1.46 9.29
C SER A 189 11.74 -2.83 9.77
N MET A 190 10.57 -3.28 9.32
CA MET A 190 10.04 -4.60 9.63
C MET A 190 10.98 -5.73 9.18
N ARG A 191 11.51 -5.64 7.94
CA ARG A 191 12.48 -6.60 7.42
C ARG A 191 13.75 -6.64 8.25
N ASN A 192 14.28 -5.49 8.64
CA ASN A 192 15.48 -5.40 9.49
C ASN A 192 15.24 -6.00 10.88
N PHE A 193 14.05 -5.77 11.44
CA PHE A 193 13.66 -6.36 12.73
C PHE A 193 13.64 -7.89 12.68
N LEU A 194 13.03 -8.47 11.63
CA LEU A 194 12.89 -9.92 11.47
C LEU A 194 14.23 -10.59 11.11
N THR A 195 14.97 -10.05 10.16
CA THR A 195 16.30 -10.57 9.78
C THR A 195 17.31 -10.42 10.92
N GLY A 196 17.19 -9.34 11.72
CA GLY A 196 17.99 -9.15 12.93
C GLY A 196 17.74 -10.22 14.03
N LYS A 197 16.58 -10.88 14.00
CA LYS A 197 16.28 -12.06 14.84
C LYS A 197 16.74 -13.38 14.20
N GLY A 198 17.32 -13.36 13.02
CA GLY A 198 17.80 -14.53 12.29
C GLY A 198 16.76 -15.24 11.43
N TYR A 199 15.59 -14.64 11.19
CA TYR A 199 14.55 -15.24 10.36
C TYR A 199 14.83 -15.01 8.88
N LEU A 200 14.46 -15.99 8.04
CA LEU A 200 14.71 -15.98 6.61
C LEU A 200 13.52 -15.37 5.87
N GLU A 201 13.79 -14.38 5.03
CA GLU A 201 12.80 -13.91 4.04
C GLU A 201 12.73 -14.90 2.88
N VAL A 202 11.53 -15.33 2.53
CA VAL A 202 11.28 -16.33 1.50
C VAL A 202 10.23 -15.86 0.51
N GLU A 203 10.13 -16.56 -0.62
CA GLU A 203 9.05 -16.39 -1.61
C GLU A 203 8.35 -17.72 -1.84
N THR A 204 7.03 -17.70 -1.82
CA THR A 204 6.18 -18.86 -2.05
C THR A 204 5.27 -18.66 -3.27
N PRO A 205 4.66 -19.72 -3.85
CA PRO A 205 3.87 -19.58 -5.06
C PRO A 205 2.68 -18.63 -4.95
N ILE A 206 2.54 -17.72 -5.91
CA ILE A 206 1.32 -16.92 -6.11
C ILE A 206 0.23 -17.77 -6.76
N LEU A 207 0.58 -18.58 -7.78
CA LEU A 207 -0.34 -19.50 -8.43
C LEU A 207 -0.35 -20.81 -7.67
N GLN A 208 -1.49 -21.17 -7.12
CA GLN A 208 -1.65 -22.33 -6.25
C GLN A 208 -2.67 -23.32 -6.85
N PRO A 209 -2.45 -24.62 -6.73
CA PRO A 209 -3.42 -25.63 -7.19
C PRO A 209 -4.67 -25.67 -6.31
N ILE A 210 -4.56 -25.29 -5.04
CA ILE A 210 -5.65 -25.23 -4.05
C ILE A 210 -5.49 -23.92 -3.27
N PRO A 211 -6.53 -23.08 -3.18
CA PRO A 211 -6.49 -21.90 -2.34
C PRO A 211 -6.66 -22.29 -0.86
N GLY A 212 -5.92 -21.66 0.04
CA GLY A 212 -6.00 -21.94 1.46
C GLY A 212 -5.26 -20.90 2.33
N GLY A 213 -5.35 -21.07 3.66
CA GLY A 213 -4.74 -20.19 4.64
C GLY A 213 -5.60 -18.98 5.03
N ALA A 214 -6.79 -18.82 4.44
CA ALA A 214 -7.76 -17.80 4.81
C ALA A 214 -9.16 -18.21 4.36
N ALA A 215 -10.19 -17.59 4.92
CA ALA A 215 -11.57 -17.63 4.42
C ALA A 215 -11.74 -16.44 3.44
N ALA A 216 -11.73 -16.70 2.13
CA ALA A 216 -11.87 -15.68 1.09
C ALA A 216 -12.11 -16.31 -0.29
N ARG A 217 -12.75 -15.56 -1.20
CA ARG A 217 -12.93 -16.00 -2.59
C ARG A 217 -11.66 -15.79 -3.40
N PRO A 218 -11.12 -16.82 -4.08
CA PRO A 218 -9.94 -16.70 -4.93
C PRO A 218 -10.27 -16.13 -6.32
N PHE A 219 -9.27 -15.49 -6.96
CA PHE A 219 -9.25 -15.37 -8.42
C PHE A 219 -8.80 -16.68 -9.04
N ILE A 220 -9.48 -17.10 -10.10
CA ILE A 220 -9.19 -18.35 -10.83
C ILE A 220 -8.55 -18.00 -12.16
N THR A 221 -7.50 -18.73 -12.54
CA THR A 221 -6.86 -18.63 -13.85
C THR A 221 -6.65 -20.04 -14.44
N HIS A 222 -6.30 -20.12 -15.73
CA HIS A 222 -6.08 -21.39 -16.42
C HIS A 222 -4.63 -21.52 -16.89
N HIS A 223 -4.02 -22.68 -16.63
CA HIS A 223 -2.68 -23.03 -17.11
C HIS A 223 -2.79 -23.80 -18.43
N ASN A 224 -2.58 -23.13 -19.56
CA ASN A 224 -2.83 -23.67 -20.90
C ASN A 224 -2.10 -24.99 -21.19
N SER A 225 -0.81 -25.10 -20.85
CA SER A 225 -0.03 -26.30 -21.19
C SER A 225 -0.33 -27.52 -20.31
N LEU A 226 -0.87 -27.31 -19.11
CA LEU A 226 -1.27 -28.38 -18.20
C LEU A 226 -2.77 -28.63 -18.24
N ASP A 227 -3.53 -27.82 -18.96
CA ASP A 227 -4.99 -27.84 -19.05
C ASP A 227 -5.65 -27.95 -17.65
N THR A 228 -5.23 -27.08 -16.73
CA THR A 228 -5.71 -27.10 -15.34
C THR A 228 -5.97 -25.70 -14.81
N SER A 229 -6.96 -25.60 -13.92
CA SER A 229 -7.22 -24.38 -13.17
C SER A 229 -6.17 -24.17 -12.07
N LEU A 230 -5.74 -22.93 -11.91
CA LEU A 230 -4.93 -22.47 -10.80
C LEU A 230 -5.64 -21.30 -10.11
N TYR A 231 -5.30 -21.08 -8.87
CA TYR A 231 -5.87 -20.03 -8.04
C TYR A 231 -4.78 -19.03 -7.65
N MET A 232 -5.07 -17.74 -7.72
CA MET A 232 -4.20 -16.74 -7.11
C MET A 232 -4.33 -16.84 -5.60
N ARG A 233 -3.20 -16.85 -4.88
CA ARG A 233 -3.18 -17.04 -3.43
C ARG A 233 -4.04 -16.02 -2.68
N ILE A 234 -4.81 -16.49 -1.73
CA ILE A 234 -5.56 -15.65 -0.77
C ILE A 234 -4.77 -15.39 0.51
N ALA A 235 -3.77 -16.24 0.79
CA ALA A 235 -2.78 -16.19 1.86
C ALA A 235 -1.57 -17.04 1.47
N ASN A 236 -0.45 -16.90 2.18
CA ASN A 236 0.77 -17.69 1.97
C ASN A 236 1.06 -18.68 3.13
N GLU A 237 0.20 -18.72 4.13
CA GLU A 237 0.29 -19.50 5.36
C GLU A 237 0.69 -20.96 5.14
N LEU A 238 -0.07 -21.72 4.32
CA LEU A 238 0.15 -23.15 4.19
C LEU A 238 1.50 -23.51 3.57
N TYR A 239 2.04 -22.63 2.73
CA TYR A 239 3.38 -22.81 2.15
C TYR A 239 4.48 -22.46 3.16
N LEU A 240 4.31 -21.42 3.97
CA LEU A 240 5.28 -21.06 5.01
C LEU A 240 5.36 -22.14 6.09
N LYS A 241 4.23 -22.74 6.48
CA LYS A 241 4.20 -23.90 7.39
C LYS A 241 4.93 -25.11 6.82
N ARG A 242 4.85 -25.37 5.51
CA ARG A 242 5.64 -26.43 4.86
C ARG A 242 7.15 -26.18 4.95
N LEU A 243 7.59 -24.92 4.92
CA LEU A 243 9.00 -24.57 5.15
C LEU A 243 9.43 -24.84 6.61
N ILE A 244 8.54 -24.63 7.57
CA ILE A 244 8.76 -25.00 8.97
C ILE A 244 8.92 -26.52 9.10
N VAL A 245 8.06 -27.32 8.46
CA VAL A 245 8.23 -28.77 8.39
C VAL A 245 9.58 -29.14 7.74
N GLY A 246 10.03 -28.34 6.76
CA GLY A 246 11.32 -28.50 6.09
C GLY A 246 12.54 -28.16 6.96
N GLY A 247 12.35 -27.67 8.20
CA GLY A 247 13.41 -27.46 9.19
C GLY A 247 13.94 -26.04 9.32
N PHE A 248 13.22 -25.03 8.82
CA PHE A 248 13.56 -23.64 9.10
C PHE A 248 13.04 -23.21 10.48
N ASP A 249 13.88 -22.55 11.28
CA ASP A 249 13.49 -22.07 12.63
C ASP A 249 12.57 -20.85 12.59
N GLY A 250 12.64 -20.04 11.54
CA GLY A 250 11.78 -18.90 11.34
C GLY A 250 11.83 -18.39 9.92
N VAL A 251 10.66 -18.20 9.32
CA VAL A 251 10.50 -17.69 7.95
C VAL A 251 9.49 -16.55 7.94
N PHE A 252 9.65 -15.62 6.98
CA PHE A 252 8.65 -14.59 6.73
C PHE A 252 8.62 -14.22 5.23
N GLU A 253 7.48 -13.70 4.80
CA GLU A 253 7.28 -13.25 3.42
C GLU A 253 6.46 -11.96 3.39
N PHE A 254 6.93 -10.96 2.62
CA PHE A 254 6.08 -9.85 2.18
C PHE A 254 5.35 -10.28 0.92
N ALA A 255 4.08 -10.57 1.05
CA ALA A 255 3.28 -11.23 0.04
C ALA A 255 2.20 -10.32 -0.54
N LYS A 256 1.98 -10.40 -1.85
CA LYS A 256 0.71 -10.00 -2.45
C LYS A 256 -0.29 -11.13 -2.27
N ALA A 257 -1.42 -10.80 -1.66
CA ALA A 257 -2.59 -11.67 -1.57
C ALA A 257 -3.73 -11.11 -2.43
N PHE A 258 -4.59 -11.98 -2.92
CA PHE A 258 -5.63 -11.67 -3.89
C PHE A 258 -6.97 -12.23 -3.40
N ARG A 259 -7.96 -11.37 -3.18
CA ARG A 259 -9.30 -11.76 -2.76
C ARG A 259 -10.33 -11.17 -3.70
N ASN A 260 -11.14 -12.03 -4.32
CA ASN A 260 -12.14 -11.64 -5.32
C ASN A 260 -13.42 -11.16 -4.64
N GLU A 261 -13.30 -10.04 -3.93
CA GLU A 261 -14.32 -9.45 -3.09
C GLU A 261 -14.56 -7.98 -3.49
N GLY A 262 -15.43 -7.30 -2.76
CA GLY A 262 -15.75 -5.88 -2.99
C GLY A 262 -14.56 -4.95 -2.75
N MET A 263 -14.64 -3.76 -3.35
CA MET A 263 -13.66 -2.67 -3.16
C MET A 263 -14.31 -1.56 -2.36
N ASP A 264 -13.64 -1.14 -1.29
CA ASP A 264 -14.05 -0.01 -0.48
C ASP A 264 -12.84 0.80 0.04
N LYS A 265 -13.02 1.62 1.05
CA LYS A 265 -11.93 2.41 1.65
C LYS A 265 -10.90 1.56 2.40
N THR A 266 -11.23 0.33 2.76
CA THR A 266 -10.41 -0.57 3.58
C THR A 266 -9.98 -1.84 2.86
N HIS A 267 -10.62 -2.15 1.72
CA HIS A 267 -10.41 -3.36 0.93
C HIS A 267 -10.04 -3.05 -0.51
N ASN A 268 -9.00 -3.74 -0.99
CA ASN A 268 -8.60 -3.76 -2.40
C ASN A 268 -8.37 -5.23 -2.80
N PRO A 269 -8.81 -5.68 -3.98
CA PRO A 269 -8.70 -7.09 -4.39
C PRO A 269 -7.27 -7.64 -4.40
N GLU A 270 -6.30 -6.77 -4.57
CA GLU A 270 -4.87 -7.03 -4.42
C GLU A 270 -4.31 -6.17 -3.29
N PHE A 271 -3.72 -6.78 -2.27
CA PHE A 271 -3.16 -6.09 -1.12
C PHE A 271 -1.85 -6.74 -0.66
N THR A 272 -1.11 -6.06 0.20
CA THR A 272 0.15 -6.54 0.73
C THR A 272 0.00 -6.94 2.18
N MET A 273 0.43 -8.16 2.50
CA MET A 273 0.57 -8.62 3.88
C MET A 273 2.00 -9.09 4.13
N MET A 274 2.41 -9.11 5.37
CA MET A 274 3.59 -9.84 5.82
C MET A 274 3.12 -10.97 6.71
N GLU A 275 3.54 -12.19 6.39
CA GLU A 275 3.34 -13.35 7.25
C GLU A 275 4.67 -13.88 7.75
N MET A 276 4.70 -14.33 9.00
CA MET A 276 5.85 -14.97 9.64
C MET A 276 5.46 -16.17 10.45
N TYR A 277 6.33 -17.18 10.49
CA TYR A 277 6.16 -18.42 11.28
C TYR A 277 7.47 -18.75 11.98
N VAL A 278 7.41 -19.01 13.29
CA VAL A 278 8.61 -19.23 14.13
C VAL A 278 8.40 -20.45 15.01
N THR A 279 9.37 -21.38 14.95
CA THR A 279 9.35 -22.62 15.75
C THR A 279 9.58 -22.38 17.22
N TYR A 280 9.05 -23.31 18.04
CA TYR A 280 9.20 -23.34 19.51
C TYR A 280 8.72 -22.06 20.20
N LYS A 281 7.72 -21.40 19.58
CA LYS A 281 7.03 -20.20 20.08
C LYS A 281 5.53 -20.44 20.13
N ASP A 282 4.84 -19.64 20.95
CA ASP A 282 3.39 -19.63 21.07
C ASP A 282 2.82 -18.22 20.85
N TYR A 283 1.49 -18.10 20.86
CA TYR A 283 0.80 -16.84 20.62
C TYR A 283 1.14 -15.75 21.66
N LYS A 284 1.53 -16.10 22.89
CA LYS A 284 1.94 -15.12 23.93
C LYS A 284 3.27 -14.47 23.58
N TRP A 285 4.24 -15.27 23.13
CA TRP A 285 5.49 -14.75 22.60
C TRP A 285 5.27 -13.90 21.34
N MET A 286 4.30 -14.29 20.51
CA MET A 286 3.99 -13.53 19.31
C MET A 286 3.37 -12.17 19.63
N MET A 287 2.54 -12.04 20.67
CA MET A 287 2.06 -10.73 21.15
C MET A 287 3.21 -9.82 21.53
N GLU A 288 4.18 -10.30 22.35
CA GLU A 288 5.35 -9.51 22.75
C GLU A 288 6.24 -9.12 21.56
N THR A 289 6.40 -10.03 20.60
CA THR A 289 7.15 -9.76 19.37
C THR A 289 6.47 -8.70 18.50
N THR A 290 5.15 -8.76 18.38
CA THR A 290 4.33 -7.78 17.65
C THR A 290 4.44 -6.39 18.29
N GLU A 291 4.35 -6.30 19.61
CA GLU A 291 4.54 -5.05 20.35
C GLU A 291 5.90 -4.41 20.03
N GLN A 292 6.99 -5.18 20.20
CA GLN A 292 8.36 -4.71 19.94
C GLN A 292 8.56 -4.27 18.49
N MET A 293 8.03 -5.04 17.55
CA MET A 293 8.15 -4.75 16.12
C MET A 293 7.44 -3.44 15.75
N LEU A 294 6.20 -3.25 16.21
CA LEU A 294 5.42 -2.04 15.91
C LEU A 294 6.02 -0.79 16.58
N GLU A 295 6.47 -0.90 17.82
CA GLU A 295 7.19 0.20 18.50
C GLU A 295 8.47 0.58 17.74
N THR A 296 9.26 -0.41 17.31
CA THR A 296 10.48 -0.19 16.51
C THR A 296 10.16 0.52 15.18
N ILE A 297 9.15 0.04 14.45
CA ILE A 297 8.74 0.65 13.17
C ILE A 297 8.31 2.11 13.38
N CYS A 298 7.52 2.39 14.40
CA CYS A 298 7.09 3.76 14.71
C CYS A 298 8.29 4.67 14.99
N MET A 299 9.25 4.21 15.76
CA MET A 299 10.45 5.00 16.08
C MET A 299 11.34 5.22 14.85
N ASP A 300 11.55 4.19 14.03
CA ASP A 300 12.39 4.27 12.81
C ASP A 300 11.79 5.17 11.74
N VAL A 301 10.47 5.15 11.58
CA VAL A 301 9.78 5.85 10.48
C VAL A 301 9.32 7.25 10.87
N LEU A 302 8.82 7.40 12.11
CA LEU A 302 8.17 8.62 12.58
C LEU A 302 8.95 9.34 13.69
N GLY A 303 9.88 8.65 14.37
CA GLY A 303 10.58 9.17 15.55
C GLY A 303 9.70 9.26 16.80
N THR A 304 8.51 8.66 16.79
CA THR A 304 7.56 8.68 17.91
C THR A 304 6.63 7.47 17.84
N THR A 305 6.18 6.98 18.99
CA THR A 305 5.16 5.93 19.09
C THR A 305 3.72 6.47 19.05
N LYS A 306 3.54 7.80 19.19
CA LYS A 306 2.23 8.45 19.14
C LYS A 306 1.90 8.88 17.73
N VAL A 307 0.79 8.37 17.21
CA VAL A 307 0.34 8.58 15.84
C VAL A 307 -1.07 9.13 15.83
N LYS A 308 -1.32 10.15 15.01
CA LYS A 308 -2.66 10.68 14.80
C LYS A 308 -3.34 9.92 13.66
N ILE A 309 -4.44 9.23 13.96
CA ILE A 309 -5.25 8.48 12.98
C ILE A 309 -6.66 9.10 12.99
N GLY A 310 -7.00 9.83 11.93
CA GLY A 310 -8.22 10.62 11.89
C GLY A 310 -8.30 11.61 13.07
N LYS A 311 -9.31 11.46 13.93
CA LYS A 311 -9.50 12.28 15.15
C LYS A 311 -8.80 11.72 16.39
N ASN A 312 -8.29 10.50 16.34
CA ASN A 312 -7.74 9.78 17.49
C ASN A 312 -6.21 9.90 17.55
N GLU A 313 -5.66 9.99 18.76
CA GLU A 313 -4.24 9.77 19.03
C GLU A 313 -4.05 8.32 19.49
N VAL A 314 -3.27 7.55 18.75
CA VAL A 314 -2.96 6.14 19.03
C VAL A 314 -1.51 6.02 19.47
N ASN A 315 -1.25 5.29 20.53
CA ASN A 315 0.10 5.10 21.05
C ASN A 315 0.54 3.64 20.89
N PHE A 316 1.53 3.41 20.03
CA PHE A 316 2.13 2.09 19.78
C PHE A 316 3.24 1.71 20.78
N LYS A 317 3.30 2.34 21.94
CA LYS A 317 4.25 1.98 22.99
C LYS A 317 3.78 0.74 23.74
N ALA A 318 4.62 -0.28 23.81
CA ALA A 318 4.36 -1.49 24.59
C ALA A 318 4.30 -1.20 26.11
N PRO A 319 3.56 -2.03 26.91
CA PRO A 319 2.73 -3.16 26.48
C PRO A 319 1.32 -2.74 26.01
N PHE A 320 0.73 -3.50 25.10
CA PHE A 320 -0.66 -3.30 24.66
C PHE A 320 -1.63 -4.00 25.61
N LYS A 321 -2.90 -3.56 25.60
CA LYS A 321 -3.97 -4.20 26.37
C LYS A 321 -4.28 -5.59 25.81
N ARG A 322 -4.62 -6.54 26.69
CA ARG A 322 -5.07 -7.90 26.33
C ARG A 322 -6.47 -8.12 26.90
N VAL A 323 -7.41 -8.57 26.06
CA VAL A 323 -8.81 -8.80 26.40
C VAL A 323 -9.27 -10.06 25.70
N THR A 324 -9.95 -10.98 26.40
CA THR A 324 -10.55 -12.16 25.75
C THR A 324 -11.78 -11.75 24.93
N MET A 325 -12.06 -12.46 23.84
CA MET A 325 -13.23 -12.16 23.00
C MET A 325 -14.55 -12.20 23.77
N ILE A 326 -14.74 -13.23 24.58
CA ILE A 326 -15.93 -13.36 25.46
C ILE A 326 -15.98 -12.24 26.49
N GLY A 327 -14.82 -11.87 27.07
CA GLY A 327 -14.71 -10.75 28.00
C GLY A 327 -15.06 -9.41 27.34
N ALA A 328 -14.59 -9.17 26.12
CA ALA A 328 -14.91 -7.99 25.34
C ALA A 328 -16.44 -7.86 25.10
N ILE A 329 -17.08 -8.95 24.68
CA ILE A 329 -18.53 -8.96 24.47
C ILE A 329 -19.28 -8.66 25.77
N LYS A 330 -18.87 -9.28 26.89
CA LYS A 330 -19.47 -9.01 28.18
C LYS A 330 -19.31 -7.55 28.64
N ASP A 331 -18.11 -6.99 28.45
CA ASP A 331 -17.80 -5.62 28.87
C ASP A 331 -18.61 -4.58 28.06
N HIS A 332 -18.79 -4.80 26.77
CA HIS A 332 -19.49 -3.84 25.89
C HIS A 332 -21.00 -4.03 25.82
N THR A 333 -21.50 -5.27 25.98
CA THR A 333 -22.95 -5.56 25.84
C THR A 333 -23.65 -5.79 27.18
N GLY A 334 -22.90 -6.05 28.25
CA GLY A 334 -23.43 -6.49 29.55
C GLY A 334 -23.92 -7.94 29.57
N ILE A 335 -23.72 -8.71 28.48
CA ILE A 335 -24.19 -10.09 28.35
C ILE A 335 -23.01 -11.05 28.40
N ASP A 336 -23.06 -11.99 29.33
CA ASP A 336 -22.09 -13.07 29.43
C ASP A 336 -22.54 -14.22 28.50
N ILE A 337 -21.83 -14.43 27.40
CA ILE A 337 -22.12 -15.48 26.42
C ILE A 337 -21.38 -16.79 26.67
N ASN A 338 -20.60 -16.86 27.75
CA ASN A 338 -19.81 -18.06 28.06
C ASN A 338 -20.71 -19.30 28.23
N GLY A 339 -20.36 -20.38 27.53
CA GLY A 339 -21.10 -21.64 27.56
C GLY A 339 -22.48 -21.63 26.87
N MET A 340 -22.84 -20.55 26.18
CA MET A 340 -24.09 -20.50 25.41
C MET A 340 -24.02 -21.39 24.16
N ASN A 341 -25.14 -22.04 23.85
CA ASN A 341 -25.33 -22.77 22.59
C ASN A 341 -25.81 -21.84 21.47
N GLU A 342 -25.85 -22.36 20.25
CA GLU A 342 -26.26 -21.58 19.05
C GLU A 342 -27.62 -20.92 19.19
N ALA A 343 -28.64 -21.64 19.71
CA ALA A 343 -29.99 -21.08 19.88
C ALA A 343 -30.01 -19.90 20.88
N GLN A 344 -29.23 -19.96 21.95
CA GLN A 344 -29.08 -18.89 22.90
C GLN A 344 -28.34 -17.69 22.31
N LEU A 345 -27.29 -17.91 21.51
CA LEU A 345 -26.56 -16.84 20.82
C LEU A 345 -27.44 -16.12 19.80
N ARG A 346 -28.29 -16.85 19.06
CA ARG A 346 -29.30 -16.22 18.16
C ARG A 346 -30.26 -15.31 18.91
N GLN A 347 -30.66 -15.68 20.14
CA GLN A 347 -31.48 -14.79 20.99
C GLN A 347 -30.69 -13.55 21.44
N VAL A 348 -29.40 -13.69 21.72
CA VAL A 348 -28.51 -12.56 22.03
C VAL A 348 -28.37 -11.63 20.83
N CYS A 349 -28.13 -12.17 19.64
CA CYS A 349 -28.06 -11.40 18.39
C CYS A 349 -29.37 -10.61 18.17
N ALA A 350 -30.51 -11.25 18.30
CA ALA A 350 -31.81 -10.58 18.18
C ALA A 350 -31.99 -9.44 19.21
N LYS A 351 -31.59 -9.67 20.48
CA LYS A 351 -31.65 -8.66 21.55
C LYS A 351 -30.72 -7.49 21.29
N LEU A 352 -29.56 -7.72 20.69
CA LEU A 352 -28.55 -6.71 20.38
C LEU A 352 -28.74 -6.08 18.99
N GLU A 353 -29.78 -6.48 18.25
CA GLU A 353 -30.02 -6.04 16.87
C GLU A 353 -28.80 -6.30 15.97
N VAL A 354 -28.17 -7.48 16.10
CA VAL A 354 -27.09 -7.96 15.23
C VAL A 354 -27.72 -8.74 14.09
N PRO A 355 -27.47 -8.39 12.82
CA PRO A 355 -27.99 -9.12 11.66
C PRO A 355 -27.37 -10.51 11.60
N VAL A 356 -28.19 -11.55 11.46
CA VAL A 356 -27.73 -12.94 11.32
C VAL A 356 -28.63 -13.69 10.34
N ASP A 357 -28.06 -14.67 9.64
CA ASP A 357 -28.80 -15.58 8.76
C ASP A 357 -28.82 -17.02 9.30
N GLU A 358 -29.57 -17.90 8.63
CA GLU A 358 -29.76 -19.29 9.08
C GLU A 358 -28.52 -20.16 8.92
N THR A 359 -27.56 -19.75 8.08
CA THR A 359 -26.33 -20.53 7.80
C THR A 359 -25.26 -20.36 8.86
N MET A 360 -25.32 -19.28 9.65
CA MET A 360 -24.34 -18.95 10.68
C MET A 360 -24.36 -19.93 11.85
N GLY A 361 -23.23 -20.60 12.08
CA GLY A 361 -23.01 -21.45 13.27
C GLY A 361 -22.58 -20.65 14.48
N LYS A 362 -22.37 -21.35 15.63
CA LYS A 362 -21.99 -20.77 16.94
C LYS A 362 -20.83 -19.80 16.83
N GLY A 363 -19.74 -20.18 16.18
CA GLY A 363 -18.55 -19.33 16.04
C GLY A 363 -18.86 -18.02 15.30
N LYS A 364 -19.54 -18.11 14.14
CA LYS A 364 -19.90 -16.93 13.33
C LYS A 364 -20.84 -15.98 14.07
N LEU A 365 -21.80 -16.49 14.86
CA LEU A 365 -22.68 -15.66 15.69
C LEU A 365 -21.91 -14.85 16.74
N ILE A 366 -20.88 -15.44 17.34
CA ILE A 366 -19.99 -14.75 18.29
C ILE A 366 -19.20 -13.66 17.59
N ASP A 367 -18.69 -13.95 16.40
CA ASP A 367 -17.95 -13.03 15.54
C ASP A 367 -18.79 -11.80 15.18
N GLU A 368 -20.03 -12.02 14.72
CA GLU A 368 -20.94 -10.94 14.38
C GLU A 368 -21.28 -10.05 15.58
N ILE A 369 -21.49 -10.65 16.78
CA ILE A 369 -21.69 -9.87 18.00
C ILE A 369 -20.47 -9.01 18.30
N PHE A 370 -19.27 -9.58 18.19
CA PHE A 370 -18.03 -8.85 18.44
C PHE A 370 -17.81 -7.72 17.42
N GLY A 371 -17.93 -8.01 16.14
CA GLY A 371 -17.79 -7.03 15.06
C GLY A 371 -18.73 -5.83 15.22
N GLU A 372 -20.02 -6.10 15.42
CA GLU A 372 -21.04 -5.06 15.49
C GLU A 372 -21.02 -4.24 16.79
N LYS A 373 -20.66 -4.86 17.94
CA LYS A 373 -20.81 -4.22 19.25
C LYS A 373 -19.49 -3.88 19.96
N CYS A 374 -18.37 -4.49 19.55
CA CYS A 374 -17.13 -4.37 20.32
C CYS A 374 -15.98 -3.77 19.50
N GLU A 375 -15.77 -4.22 18.27
CA GLU A 375 -14.59 -3.91 17.45
C GLU A 375 -14.28 -2.41 17.37
N GLY A 376 -15.27 -1.60 17.04
CA GLY A 376 -15.15 -0.14 16.87
C GLY A 376 -14.71 0.62 18.12
N ASN A 377 -14.77 0.01 19.31
CA ASN A 377 -14.40 0.64 20.57
C ASN A 377 -12.90 0.55 20.90
N TYR A 378 -12.15 -0.32 20.22
CA TYR A 378 -10.72 -0.54 20.48
C TYR A 378 -9.85 0.47 19.70
N ILE A 379 -9.77 1.69 20.22
CA ILE A 379 -8.97 2.77 19.61
C ILE A 379 -7.47 2.55 19.82
N GLN A 380 -7.06 2.25 21.08
CA GLN A 380 -5.67 1.94 21.40
C GLN A 380 -5.34 0.49 21.02
N PRO A 381 -4.07 0.19 20.67
CA PRO A 381 -3.67 -1.17 20.35
C PRO A 381 -4.08 -2.15 21.44
N THR A 382 -4.91 -3.11 21.08
CA THR A 382 -5.49 -4.09 22.03
C THR A 382 -5.51 -5.46 21.37
N PHE A 383 -4.91 -6.44 22.00
CA PHE A 383 -5.05 -7.84 21.62
C PHE A 383 -6.38 -8.39 22.10
N ILE A 384 -7.19 -8.85 21.17
CA ILE A 384 -8.38 -9.67 21.46
C ILE A 384 -7.94 -11.12 21.37
N THR A 385 -8.12 -11.89 22.43
CA THR A 385 -7.59 -13.26 22.57
C THR A 385 -8.68 -14.30 22.75
N ASP A 386 -8.31 -15.56 22.62
CA ASP A 386 -9.11 -16.72 23.00
C ASP A 386 -10.40 -16.82 22.16
N TYR A 387 -10.22 -16.91 20.85
CA TYR A 387 -11.29 -17.07 19.87
C TYR A 387 -11.92 -18.47 19.94
N PRO A 388 -13.23 -18.59 19.64
CA PRO A 388 -13.88 -19.89 19.52
C PRO A 388 -13.21 -20.80 18.49
N ILE A 389 -13.20 -22.10 18.80
CA ILE A 389 -12.50 -23.10 17.99
C ILE A 389 -13.11 -23.23 16.59
N GLU A 390 -14.42 -23.05 16.46
CA GLU A 390 -15.17 -23.17 15.22
C GLU A 390 -14.77 -22.09 14.18
N MET A 391 -14.25 -20.94 14.64
CA MET A 391 -13.79 -19.84 13.78
C MET A 391 -12.32 -19.95 13.38
N SER A 392 -11.59 -20.94 13.86
CA SER A 392 -10.13 -20.93 13.82
C SER A 392 -9.59 -22.31 13.38
N PRO A 393 -9.84 -22.73 12.12
CA PRO A 393 -9.55 -24.09 11.67
C PRO A 393 -8.06 -24.44 11.62
N LEU A 394 -7.16 -23.45 11.61
CA LEU A 394 -5.71 -23.63 11.54
C LEU A 394 -5.00 -23.38 12.88
N CYS A 395 -5.77 -23.03 13.92
CA CYS A 395 -5.24 -22.67 15.22
C CYS A 395 -5.23 -23.87 16.20
N LYS A 396 -4.22 -23.91 17.07
CA LYS A 396 -4.16 -24.87 18.18
C LYS A 396 -5.28 -24.61 19.19
N ALA A 397 -5.94 -25.67 19.67
CA ALA A 397 -6.86 -25.56 20.79
C ALA A 397 -6.16 -24.94 22.01
N HIS A 398 -6.86 -24.10 22.75
CA HIS A 398 -6.33 -23.44 23.95
C HIS A 398 -6.01 -24.47 25.02
N ARG A 399 -4.83 -24.36 25.66
CA ARG A 399 -4.28 -25.35 26.62
C ARG A 399 -5.14 -25.56 27.84
N ASP A 400 -5.93 -24.56 28.23
CA ASP A 400 -6.77 -24.59 29.45
C ASP A 400 -8.27 -24.71 29.14
N ASN A 401 -8.70 -24.47 27.90
CA ASN A 401 -10.10 -24.58 27.47
C ASN A 401 -10.22 -25.04 26.02
N PRO A 402 -10.55 -26.30 25.75
CA PRO A 402 -10.57 -26.84 24.38
C PRO A 402 -11.68 -26.28 23.46
N GLU A 403 -12.64 -25.52 23.98
CA GLU A 403 -13.64 -24.79 23.15
C GLU A 403 -13.08 -23.51 22.55
N LEU A 404 -11.90 -23.07 22.98
CA LEU A 404 -11.21 -21.87 22.51
C LEU A 404 -9.91 -22.22 21.79
N THR A 405 -9.28 -21.23 21.19
CA THR A 405 -7.98 -21.36 20.51
C THR A 405 -6.95 -20.39 21.08
N GLU A 406 -5.68 -20.75 20.97
CA GLU A 406 -4.55 -19.86 21.26
C GLU A 406 -4.35 -18.87 20.11
N ARG A 407 -5.30 -17.95 19.92
CA ARG A 407 -5.35 -16.96 18.84
C ARG A 407 -5.51 -15.56 19.42
N PHE A 408 -4.94 -14.59 18.74
CA PHE A 408 -5.28 -13.18 18.95
C PHE A 408 -5.45 -12.45 17.63
N GLU A 409 -6.25 -11.41 17.68
CA GLU A 409 -6.23 -10.33 16.70
C GLU A 409 -5.81 -9.02 17.38
N LEU A 410 -4.99 -8.21 16.70
CA LEU A 410 -4.59 -6.90 17.18
C LEU A 410 -5.52 -5.84 16.61
N MET A 411 -6.36 -5.29 17.47
CA MET A 411 -7.24 -4.16 17.12
C MET A 411 -6.52 -2.83 17.33
N VAL A 412 -6.60 -1.96 16.32
CA VAL A 412 -6.07 -0.58 16.36
C VAL A 412 -7.05 0.33 15.65
N ASN A 413 -7.46 1.40 16.32
CA ASN A 413 -8.41 2.38 15.80
C ASN A 413 -9.72 1.76 15.24
N GLY A 414 -10.22 0.72 15.96
CA GLY A 414 -11.44 0.01 15.60
C GLY A 414 -11.31 -0.88 14.36
N LYS A 415 -10.10 -1.35 14.05
CA LYS A 415 -9.82 -2.25 12.91
C LYS A 415 -8.77 -3.27 13.26
N GLU A 416 -8.92 -4.49 12.77
CA GLU A 416 -7.90 -5.53 12.82
C GLU A 416 -6.65 -5.08 12.06
N LEU A 417 -5.48 -5.16 12.69
CA LEU A 417 -4.18 -4.90 12.07
C LEU A 417 -3.40 -6.19 11.83
N ALA A 418 -3.44 -7.12 12.77
CA ALA A 418 -2.73 -8.39 12.71
C ALA A 418 -3.57 -9.52 13.31
N ASN A 419 -3.35 -10.73 12.80
CA ASN A 419 -3.95 -11.98 13.29
C ASN A 419 -2.83 -13.00 13.51
N ALA A 420 -2.81 -13.67 14.65
CA ALA A 420 -1.76 -14.61 15.00
C ALA A 420 -2.25 -15.68 15.96
N TYR A 421 -1.58 -16.83 15.94
CA TYR A 421 -1.93 -17.95 16.81
C TYR A 421 -0.77 -18.93 17.03
N SER A 422 -0.94 -19.82 18.04
CA SER A 422 -0.21 -21.07 18.10
C SER A 422 -0.75 -22.00 17.02
N GLU A 423 0.14 -22.53 16.19
CA GLU A 423 -0.24 -23.30 14.99
C GLU A 423 -0.78 -24.69 15.37
N LEU A 424 -1.87 -25.11 14.71
CA LEU A 424 -2.31 -26.48 14.77
C LEU A 424 -1.30 -27.35 14.01
N ASN A 425 -0.63 -28.25 14.74
CA ASN A 425 0.42 -29.12 14.22
C ASN A 425 0.11 -30.61 14.35
N ASP A 426 -1.13 -30.95 14.73
CA ASP A 426 -1.66 -32.30 14.73
C ASP A 426 -2.35 -32.58 13.40
N PRO A 427 -1.82 -33.49 12.54
CA PRO A 427 -2.40 -33.76 11.23
C PRO A 427 -3.79 -34.39 11.29
N ILE A 428 -4.12 -35.08 12.38
CA ILE A 428 -5.43 -35.75 12.54
C ILE A 428 -6.49 -34.70 12.88
N ASP A 429 -6.24 -33.88 13.91
CA ASP A 429 -7.11 -32.75 14.26
C ASP A 429 -7.25 -31.78 13.06
N GLN A 430 -6.15 -31.48 12.33
CA GLN A 430 -6.20 -30.59 11.16
C GLN A 430 -7.11 -31.16 10.05
N ARG A 431 -7.08 -32.48 9.82
CA ARG A 431 -7.98 -33.11 8.85
C ARG A 431 -9.44 -32.98 9.28
N GLU A 432 -9.75 -33.27 10.53
CA GLU A 432 -11.10 -33.13 11.09
C GLU A 432 -11.62 -31.69 10.93
N ARG A 433 -10.77 -30.68 11.20
CA ARG A 433 -11.11 -29.25 11.03
C ARG A 433 -11.41 -28.91 9.56
N PHE A 434 -10.62 -29.40 8.61
CA PHE A 434 -10.90 -29.21 7.19
C PHE A 434 -12.18 -29.90 6.75
N GLU A 435 -12.48 -31.07 7.25
CA GLU A 435 -13.74 -31.78 6.95
C GLU A 435 -14.96 -31.02 7.50
N GLU A 436 -14.84 -30.35 8.65
CA GLU A 436 -15.88 -29.45 9.15
C GLU A 436 -16.06 -28.21 8.25
N GLN A 437 -14.96 -27.63 7.72
CA GLN A 437 -15.03 -26.53 6.77
C GLN A 437 -15.76 -26.93 5.48
N VAL A 438 -15.52 -28.12 4.94
CA VAL A 438 -16.23 -28.65 3.77
C VAL A 438 -17.74 -28.75 4.04
N LYS A 439 -18.15 -29.17 5.24
CA LYS A 439 -19.58 -29.19 5.60
C LYS A 439 -20.20 -27.79 5.63
N LEU A 440 -19.44 -26.74 5.95
CA LEU A 440 -19.90 -25.35 5.88
C LEU A 440 -20.05 -24.92 4.41
N ALA A 441 -19.09 -25.28 3.54
CA ALA A 441 -19.19 -25.05 2.09
C ALA A 441 -20.44 -25.70 1.50
N ASP A 442 -20.77 -26.95 1.88
CA ASP A 442 -21.97 -27.67 1.44
C ASP A 442 -23.27 -26.97 1.90
N ARG A 443 -23.22 -26.16 2.96
CA ARG A 443 -24.35 -25.34 3.43
C ARG A 443 -24.46 -23.97 2.74
N GLY A 444 -23.50 -23.65 1.84
CA GLY A 444 -23.49 -22.42 1.07
C GLY A 444 -22.50 -21.35 1.56
N ASP A 445 -21.56 -21.69 2.41
CA ASP A 445 -20.46 -20.81 2.78
C ASP A 445 -19.37 -20.81 1.70
N ASP A 446 -19.39 -19.81 0.84
CA ASP A 446 -18.45 -19.65 -0.29
C ASP A 446 -17.02 -19.31 0.14
N GLU A 447 -16.79 -19.00 1.41
CA GLU A 447 -15.49 -18.63 1.99
C GLU A 447 -14.84 -19.79 2.76
N ALA A 448 -15.54 -20.92 2.93
CA ALA A 448 -15.04 -22.07 3.63
C ALA A 448 -13.79 -22.66 2.97
N MET A 449 -12.85 -23.15 3.78
CA MET A 449 -11.57 -23.67 3.31
C MET A 449 -11.70 -25.02 2.61
N PHE A 450 -10.87 -25.22 1.60
CA PHE A 450 -10.70 -26.51 0.91
C PHE A 450 -9.74 -27.43 1.66
N ILE A 451 -9.88 -28.75 1.48
CA ILE A 451 -8.92 -29.72 2.00
C ILE A 451 -7.64 -29.69 1.14
N ASP A 452 -6.53 -29.21 1.70
CA ASP A 452 -5.21 -29.31 1.08
C ASP A 452 -4.53 -30.61 1.54
N GLN A 453 -4.61 -31.67 0.71
CA GLN A 453 -4.03 -32.99 1.01
C GLN A 453 -2.51 -32.95 1.07
N ASP A 454 -1.86 -32.05 0.33
CA ASP A 454 -0.40 -31.90 0.36
C ASP A 454 0.07 -31.24 1.67
N PHE A 455 -0.70 -30.26 2.16
CA PHE A 455 -0.44 -29.67 3.47
C PHE A 455 -0.63 -30.68 4.61
N LEU A 456 -1.71 -31.48 4.59
CA LEU A 456 -1.92 -32.55 5.56
C LEU A 456 -0.76 -33.56 5.54
N ARG A 457 -0.35 -34.00 4.35
CA ARG A 457 0.82 -34.88 4.19
C ARG A 457 2.10 -34.24 4.74
N ALA A 458 2.29 -32.93 4.56
CA ALA A 458 3.44 -32.24 5.16
C ALA A 458 3.39 -32.29 6.69
N LEU A 459 2.24 -32.04 7.31
CA LEU A 459 2.08 -32.16 8.77
C LEU A 459 2.33 -33.59 9.28
N GLU A 460 2.03 -34.62 8.51
CA GLU A 460 2.31 -36.03 8.86
C GLU A 460 3.81 -36.32 8.99
N TYR A 461 4.69 -35.54 8.34
CA TYR A 461 6.14 -35.60 8.56
C TYR A 461 6.60 -34.90 9.85
N GLY A 462 5.69 -34.20 10.51
CA GLY A 462 5.93 -33.52 11.78
C GLY A 462 6.23 -32.04 11.63
N MET A 463 5.40 -31.19 12.22
CA MET A 463 5.66 -29.76 12.42
C MET A 463 5.91 -29.50 13.90
N PRO A 464 7.04 -28.86 14.28
CA PRO A 464 7.30 -28.52 15.67
C PRO A 464 6.27 -27.49 16.18
N PRO A 465 6.11 -27.32 17.52
CA PRO A 465 5.34 -26.20 18.05
C PRO A 465 5.78 -24.90 17.40
N THR A 466 4.83 -24.16 16.83
CA THR A 466 5.09 -22.99 15.99
C THR A 466 4.05 -21.91 16.28
N SER A 467 4.44 -20.65 16.21
CA SER A 467 3.50 -19.53 16.18
C SER A 467 3.63 -18.78 14.87
N GLY A 468 2.50 -18.44 14.25
CA GLY A 468 2.41 -17.66 13.03
C GLY A 468 1.66 -16.36 13.24
N MET A 469 1.93 -15.39 12.39
CA MET A 469 1.28 -14.08 12.38
C MET A 469 1.19 -13.54 10.95
N GLY A 470 0.01 -13.02 10.60
CA GLY A 470 -0.22 -12.16 9.44
C GLY A 470 -0.46 -10.71 9.86
N ILE A 471 0.16 -9.75 9.18
CA ILE A 471 -0.07 -8.32 9.38
C ILE A 471 -0.32 -7.61 8.05
N GLY A 472 -1.38 -6.80 7.98
CA GLY A 472 -1.73 -6.01 6.80
C GLY A 472 -0.81 -4.80 6.63
N ILE A 473 0.09 -4.83 5.64
CA ILE A 473 1.05 -3.74 5.38
C ILE A 473 0.32 -2.48 4.89
N ASP A 474 -0.71 -2.63 4.07
CA ASP A 474 -1.49 -1.48 3.60
C ASP A 474 -2.18 -0.79 4.78
N ARG A 475 -2.83 -1.55 5.66
CA ARG A 475 -3.51 -1.03 6.86
C ARG A 475 -2.52 -0.39 7.85
N LEU A 476 -1.37 -1.02 8.11
CA LEU A 476 -0.31 -0.43 8.93
C LEU A 476 0.18 0.89 8.33
N THR A 477 0.35 0.93 7.01
CA THR A 477 0.74 2.18 6.32
C THR A 477 -0.32 3.25 6.45
N MET A 478 -1.61 2.92 6.29
CA MET A 478 -2.71 3.87 6.51
C MET A 478 -2.62 4.48 7.92
N PHE A 479 -2.46 3.66 8.95
CA PHE A 479 -2.36 4.12 10.33
C PHE A 479 -1.16 5.04 10.55
N LEU A 480 0.04 4.63 10.14
CA LEU A 480 1.27 5.38 10.38
C LEU A 480 1.43 6.64 9.49
N THR A 481 0.61 6.78 8.47
CA THR A 481 0.60 7.97 7.60
C THR A 481 -0.66 8.83 7.76
N GLY A 482 -1.63 8.39 8.58
CA GLY A 482 -2.87 9.10 8.84
C GLY A 482 -3.84 9.12 7.66
N ASN A 483 -3.72 8.16 6.75
CA ASN A 483 -4.62 8.03 5.59
C ASN A 483 -5.85 7.19 5.94
N ASP A 484 -7.03 7.64 5.52
CA ASP A 484 -8.32 7.00 5.82
C ASP A 484 -8.73 5.96 4.76
N SER A 485 -8.01 5.85 3.64
CA SER A 485 -8.32 4.94 2.54
C SER A 485 -7.10 4.13 2.11
N ILE A 486 -7.31 2.84 1.85
CA ILE A 486 -6.30 1.94 1.30
C ILE A 486 -5.79 2.42 -0.09
N GLN A 487 -6.63 3.11 -0.85
CA GLN A 487 -6.29 3.68 -2.15
C GLN A 487 -5.22 4.80 -2.04
N GLU A 488 -5.11 5.45 -0.88
CA GLU A 488 -4.07 6.47 -0.65
C GLU A 488 -2.67 5.86 -0.42
N VAL A 489 -2.60 4.59 -0.04
CA VAL A 489 -1.34 3.90 0.29
C VAL A 489 -0.92 2.85 -0.75
N ILE A 490 -1.70 2.66 -1.80
CA ILE A 490 -1.40 1.85 -2.97
C ILE A 490 -1.13 2.78 -4.15
N PHE A 491 -0.03 2.58 -4.89
CA PHE A 491 0.31 3.45 -6.03
C PHE A 491 -0.78 3.44 -7.10
N PHE A 492 -1.22 2.26 -7.50
CA PHE A 492 -2.24 2.05 -8.52
C PHE A 492 -3.30 1.10 -7.97
N PRO A 493 -4.27 1.59 -7.19
CA PRO A 493 -5.36 0.76 -6.68
C PRO A 493 -6.25 0.28 -7.82
N GLN A 494 -6.92 -0.85 -7.62
CA GLN A 494 -7.92 -1.32 -8.57
C GLN A 494 -9.05 -0.29 -8.66
N MET A 495 -9.40 0.08 -9.89
CA MET A 495 -10.44 1.07 -10.20
C MET A 495 -11.45 0.46 -11.16
N ARG A 496 -12.67 0.99 -11.17
CA ARG A 496 -13.62 0.66 -12.24
C ARG A 496 -13.04 1.10 -13.59
N PRO A 497 -13.25 0.33 -14.67
CA PRO A 497 -12.77 0.71 -16.00
C PRO A 497 -13.23 2.12 -16.38
N GLU A 498 -12.31 2.90 -16.96
CA GLU A 498 -12.63 4.19 -17.55
C GLU A 498 -13.50 3.98 -18.80
N LYS A 499 -14.51 4.82 -18.98
CA LYS A 499 -15.23 4.87 -20.24
C LYS A 499 -14.46 5.79 -21.18
N TRP A 500 -13.63 5.22 -22.05
CA TRP A 500 -12.98 5.97 -23.11
C TRP A 500 -14.05 6.35 -24.15
N GLU A 501 -14.20 7.65 -24.43
CA GLU A 501 -15.16 8.14 -25.46
C GLU A 501 -14.76 7.78 -26.88
N SER A 502 -13.55 7.29 -27.11
CA SER A 502 -13.06 6.82 -28.40
C SER A 502 -13.07 5.30 -28.43
N GLY A 503 -13.90 4.72 -29.28
CA GLY A 503 -14.07 3.33 -29.68
C GLY A 503 -12.84 2.43 -29.78
N GLU A 504 -11.95 2.44 -28.79
CA GLU A 504 -11.01 1.36 -28.58
C GLU A 504 -11.78 0.14 -28.08
N PRO A 505 -11.52 -1.06 -28.64
CA PRO A 505 -12.21 -2.27 -28.25
C PRO A 505 -12.02 -2.47 -26.75
N ASN A 506 -13.14 -2.65 -26.05
CA ASN A 506 -13.14 -3.11 -24.67
C ASN A 506 -12.27 -4.38 -24.60
N PRO A 507 -11.23 -4.46 -23.74
CA PRO A 507 -10.42 -5.68 -23.61
C PRO A 507 -11.23 -6.93 -23.40
N LYS A 508 -12.49 -6.81 -22.93
CA LYS A 508 -13.42 -7.94 -22.81
C LYS A 508 -13.94 -8.49 -24.15
N GLU A 509 -13.92 -7.71 -25.23
CA GLU A 509 -14.37 -8.20 -26.55
C GLU A 509 -13.32 -9.09 -27.24
N ASN A 510 -12.05 -9.01 -26.81
CA ASN A 510 -10.96 -9.85 -27.32
C ASN A 510 -10.72 -11.12 -26.49
N LEU A 511 -11.48 -11.36 -25.40
CA LEU A 511 -11.38 -12.55 -24.54
C LEU A 511 -12.58 -13.49 -24.68
N THR A 512 -13.52 -13.17 -25.54
CA THR A 512 -14.62 -14.07 -25.88
C THR A 512 -14.34 -14.68 -27.25
N ASP A 513 -14.12 -15.97 -27.24
CA ASP A 513 -14.34 -16.92 -28.34
C ASP A 513 -13.13 -17.71 -28.88
N ASP A 514 -12.37 -18.32 -27.96
CA ASP A 514 -11.59 -19.50 -28.35
C ASP A 514 -11.71 -20.64 -27.30
N SER A 515 -12.91 -20.83 -26.75
CA SER A 515 -13.23 -22.00 -25.93
C SER A 515 -14.59 -22.57 -26.32
N LYS A 516 -14.64 -23.20 -27.52
CA LYS A 516 -15.57 -24.27 -27.82
C LYS A 516 -14.83 -25.56 -28.06
#